data_d79b8a0f1fc1bae83615fb03d1b46538
#
_entry.id   d79b8a0f1fc1bae83615fb03d1b46538
#
_cell.length_a   1.000
_cell.length_b   1.000
_cell.length_c   1.000
_cell.angle_alpha   90.00
_cell.angle_beta   90.00
_cell.angle_gamma   90.00
#
_symmetry.space_group_name_H-M   'P 1'
#
loop_
_entity.id
_entity.type
_entity.pdbx_description
1 polymer ?
#
loop_
_entity_poly.entity_id
_entity_poly.type
_entity_poly.pdbx_seq_one_letter_code
_entity_poly.pdbx_strand_id
1 'polypeptide(L)'
;LEVGPGIGTLTVALLPRAKHVLSIERDPDLPAVLDETCDDFDNFTLIGKDALRLNDDDLIAAFGKQAVEAGEAPSKFISNLPYAVAATLVLDYFQRIPSLQSATVMVQSEVADRMEAVVGTKDYAAYSVKLQLIAKAAGRFQVSPGNFFPPPRVTSSVIRLDRRNDLGLSAEEIANASMAADAAFFTRRKNISNSMKGYFSSRGEQGKAIAAKLPEILAEAGIDAKRRGETLELSEFVELG
;
A
#
# COMPACT_ATOMS: atom_id res chain seq x y z
N LEU A 1 6.62 10.68 -7.10
CA LEU A 1 7.34 10.03 -6.02
C LEU A 1 7.96 8.72 -6.51
N GLU A 2 9.24 8.51 -6.20
CA GLU A 2 9.98 7.28 -6.51
C GLU A 2 10.72 6.80 -5.25
N VAL A 3 10.83 5.50 -5.07
CA VAL A 3 11.59 4.88 -3.97
C VAL A 3 12.62 3.91 -4.55
N GLY A 4 13.87 4.03 -4.10
CA GLY A 4 14.97 3.22 -4.58
C GLY A 4 15.32 3.49 -6.03
N PRO A 5 15.67 4.73 -6.41
CA PRO A 5 16.05 5.08 -7.79
C PRO A 5 17.28 4.31 -8.28
N GLY A 6 18.11 3.79 -7.36
CA GLY A 6 19.36 3.15 -7.68
C GLY A 6 20.30 4.14 -8.40
N ILE A 7 20.80 3.79 -9.57
CA ILE A 7 21.63 4.66 -10.40
C ILE A 7 20.83 5.65 -11.26
N GLY A 8 19.50 5.76 -11.08
CA GLY A 8 18.65 6.73 -11.76
C GLY A 8 18.04 6.29 -13.09
N THR A 9 18.11 5.02 -13.45
CA THR A 9 17.61 4.52 -14.76
C THR A 9 16.13 4.83 -14.99
N LEU A 10 15.27 4.65 -13.99
CA LEU A 10 13.86 5.01 -14.08
C LEU A 10 13.67 6.52 -13.90
N THR A 11 14.44 7.14 -13.01
CA THR A 11 14.40 8.56 -12.69
C THR A 11 14.53 9.43 -13.93
N VAL A 12 15.57 9.20 -14.76
CA VAL A 12 15.79 9.97 -16.00
C VAL A 12 14.68 9.80 -17.05
N ALA A 13 13.94 8.70 -16.99
CA ALA A 13 12.76 8.49 -17.84
C ALA A 13 11.52 9.23 -17.29
N LEU A 14 11.45 9.48 -15.98
CA LEU A 14 10.36 10.20 -15.33
C LEU A 14 10.51 11.72 -15.44
N LEU A 15 11.72 12.25 -15.27
CA LEU A 15 12.02 13.67 -15.22
C LEU A 15 11.45 14.49 -16.39
N PRO A 16 11.57 14.07 -17.66
CA PRO A 16 10.99 14.82 -18.79
C PRO A 16 9.46 14.79 -18.84
N ARG A 17 8.81 13.95 -18.01
CA ARG A 17 7.36 13.67 -18.04
C ARG A 17 6.63 14.12 -16.77
N ALA A 18 7.37 14.54 -15.76
CA ALA A 18 6.85 14.98 -14.47
C ALA A 18 7.13 16.46 -14.26
N LYS A 19 6.22 17.15 -13.57
CA LYS A 19 6.47 18.53 -13.10
C LYS A 19 7.64 18.56 -12.10
N HIS A 20 7.69 17.53 -11.25
CA HIS A 20 8.76 17.34 -10.27
C HIS A 20 8.85 15.86 -9.90
N VAL A 21 10.06 15.36 -9.64
CA VAL A 21 10.33 14.00 -9.16
C VAL A 21 11.03 14.10 -7.80
N LEU A 22 10.40 13.52 -6.79
CA LEU A 22 11.02 13.24 -5.50
C LEU A 22 11.45 11.78 -5.46
N SER A 23 12.74 11.52 -5.34
CA SER A 23 13.27 10.17 -5.13
C SER A 23 13.81 10.01 -3.70
N ILE A 24 13.57 8.83 -3.12
CA ILE A 24 14.03 8.48 -1.78
C ILE A 24 14.99 7.31 -1.90
N GLU A 25 16.24 7.54 -1.48
CA GLU A 25 17.30 6.52 -1.50
C GLU A 25 17.91 6.36 -0.11
N ARG A 26 18.08 5.11 0.31
CA ARG A 26 18.67 4.81 1.61
C ARG A 26 20.17 4.56 1.53
N ASP A 27 20.67 4.12 0.38
CA ASP A 27 22.08 3.80 0.17
C ASP A 27 22.90 5.11 0.12
N PRO A 28 23.86 5.32 1.05
CA PRO A 28 24.65 6.54 1.10
C PRO A 28 25.65 6.69 -0.06
N ASP A 29 25.90 5.62 -0.82
CA ASP A 29 26.85 5.64 -1.93
C ASP A 29 26.23 6.10 -3.25
N LEU A 30 24.87 6.12 -3.33
CA LEU A 30 24.16 6.46 -4.56
C LEU A 30 23.88 7.95 -4.81
N PRO A 31 23.83 8.86 -3.81
CA PRO A 31 23.56 10.26 -4.06
C PRO A 31 24.50 10.90 -5.08
N ALA A 32 25.79 10.65 -5.00
CA ALA A 32 26.77 11.22 -5.94
C ALA A 32 26.55 10.73 -7.40
N VAL A 33 26.12 9.46 -7.55
CA VAL A 33 25.78 8.89 -8.86
C VAL A 33 24.50 9.53 -9.41
N LEU A 34 23.51 9.75 -8.55
CA LEU A 34 22.23 10.37 -8.93
C LEU A 34 22.40 11.85 -9.27
N ASP A 35 23.25 12.56 -8.56
CA ASP A 35 23.61 13.95 -8.88
C ASP A 35 24.19 14.05 -10.30
N GLU A 36 25.13 13.15 -10.67
CA GLU A 36 25.69 13.10 -12.03
C GLU A 36 24.63 12.64 -13.07
N THR A 37 23.84 11.61 -12.75
CA THR A 37 22.85 11.06 -13.67
C THR A 37 21.69 12.00 -13.97
N CYS A 38 21.32 12.87 -13.02
CA CYS A 38 20.19 13.79 -13.11
C CYS A 38 20.59 15.27 -13.26
N ASP A 39 21.87 15.59 -13.51
CA ASP A 39 22.43 16.96 -13.58
C ASP A 39 21.74 17.85 -14.63
N ASP A 40 21.25 17.26 -15.70
CA ASP A 40 20.54 17.99 -16.77
C ASP A 40 19.09 18.41 -16.39
N PHE A 41 18.61 18.13 -15.15
CA PHE A 41 17.21 18.32 -14.75
C PHE A 41 17.07 19.17 -13.50
N ASP A 42 16.35 20.30 -13.61
CA ASP A 42 16.06 21.21 -12.47
C ASP A 42 14.86 20.75 -11.61
N ASN A 43 14.13 19.71 -12.04
CA ASN A 43 12.90 19.24 -11.40
C ASN A 43 13.10 17.94 -10.60
N PHE A 44 14.29 17.74 -10.05
CA PHE A 44 14.66 16.58 -9.25
C PHE A 44 14.95 16.95 -7.80
N THR A 45 14.47 16.15 -6.87
CA THR A 45 14.85 16.20 -5.45
C THR A 45 15.17 14.80 -4.97
N LEU A 46 16.34 14.63 -4.35
CA LEU A 46 16.74 13.39 -3.71
C LEU A 46 16.70 13.55 -2.18
N ILE A 47 16.11 12.58 -1.49
CA ILE A 47 16.17 12.48 -0.03
C ILE A 47 16.88 11.18 0.36
N GLY A 48 18.01 11.32 1.08
CA GLY A 48 18.77 10.23 1.66
C GLY A 48 18.11 9.69 2.93
N LYS A 49 17.14 8.77 2.81
CA LYS A 49 16.31 8.30 3.94
C LYS A 49 15.74 6.90 3.69
N ASP A 50 15.39 6.22 4.77
CA ASP A 50 14.52 5.05 4.67
C ASP A 50 13.10 5.49 4.27
N ALA A 51 12.59 4.95 3.16
CA ALA A 51 11.28 5.30 2.61
C ALA A 51 10.11 5.04 3.59
N LEU A 52 10.24 4.08 4.51
CA LEU A 52 9.27 3.87 5.59
C LEU A 52 9.23 5.02 6.61
N ARG A 53 10.19 5.93 6.58
CA ARG A 53 10.27 7.11 7.46
C ARG A 53 9.96 8.42 6.74
N LEU A 54 9.49 8.35 5.49
CA LEU A 54 9.00 9.54 4.77
C LEU A 54 7.90 10.21 5.60
N ASN A 55 7.95 11.54 5.71
CA ASN A 55 6.97 12.33 6.47
C ASN A 55 6.54 13.57 5.69
N ASP A 56 5.62 14.35 6.25
CA ASP A 56 5.06 15.54 5.61
C ASP A 56 6.11 16.64 5.40
N ASP A 57 7.08 16.77 6.32
CA ASP A 57 8.16 17.76 6.16
C ASP A 57 9.03 17.47 4.93
N ASP A 58 9.28 16.18 4.65
CA ASP A 58 10.02 15.77 3.45
C ASP A 58 9.22 16.11 2.17
N LEU A 59 7.90 15.90 2.20
CA LEU A 59 7.02 16.24 1.07
C LEU A 59 6.94 17.75 0.86
N ILE A 60 6.82 18.51 1.95
CA ILE A 60 6.80 19.97 1.92
C ILE A 60 8.11 20.54 1.37
N ALA A 61 9.24 19.96 1.76
CA ALA A 61 10.55 20.38 1.26
C ALA A 61 10.69 20.17 -0.27
N ALA A 62 10.12 19.05 -0.79
CA ALA A 62 10.21 18.72 -2.21
C ALA A 62 9.17 19.44 -3.08
N PHE A 63 7.93 19.51 -2.63
CA PHE A 63 6.80 19.97 -3.45
C PHE A 63 6.26 21.34 -3.05
N GLY A 64 6.72 21.89 -1.91
CA GLY A 64 6.21 23.13 -1.33
C GLY A 64 4.96 22.90 -0.47
N LYS A 65 4.87 23.69 0.62
CA LYS A 65 3.79 23.57 1.61
C LYS A 65 2.39 23.72 0.99
N GLN A 66 2.21 24.71 0.11
CA GLN A 66 0.91 24.95 -0.53
C GLN A 66 0.41 23.75 -1.34
N ALA A 67 1.27 23.12 -2.13
CA ALA A 67 0.90 21.98 -2.96
C ALA A 67 0.57 20.74 -2.11
N VAL A 68 1.29 20.51 -1.01
CA VAL A 68 1.03 19.38 -0.09
C VAL A 68 -0.27 19.60 0.67
N GLU A 69 -0.48 20.77 1.26
CA GLU A 69 -1.70 21.10 2.03
C GLU A 69 -2.96 21.14 1.14
N ALA A 70 -2.83 21.55 -0.13
CA ALA A 70 -3.92 21.51 -1.10
C ALA A 70 -4.21 20.08 -1.62
N GLY A 71 -3.41 19.09 -1.27
CA GLY A 71 -3.57 17.72 -1.78
C GLY A 71 -3.25 17.55 -3.27
N GLU A 72 -2.34 18.36 -3.82
CA GLU A 72 -1.99 18.36 -5.24
C GLU A 72 -0.74 17.53 -5.53
N ALA A 73 0.17 17.37 -4.56
CA ALA A 73 1.45 16.68 -4.72
C ALA A 73 1.87 15.91 -3.46
N PRO A 74 2.52 14.75 -3.65
CA PRO A 74 2.75 14.04 -4.91
C PRO A 74 1.47 13.34 -5.41
N SER A 75 1.24 13.32 -6.73
CA SER A 75 0.03 12.69 -7.31
C SER A 75 0.25 11.27 -7.83
N LYS A 76 1.50 10.88 -8.07
CA LYS A 76 1.86 9.56 -8.61
C LYS A 76 3.03 8.95 -7.85
N PHE A 77 2.95 7.64 -7.62
CA PHE A 77 4.03 6.82 -7.09
C PHE A 77 4.50 5.85 -8.18
N ILE A 78 5.71 6.03 -8.70
CA ILE A 78 6.26 5.21 -9.79
C ILE A 78 7.62 4.70 -9.34
N SER A 79 7.79 3.37 -9.24
CA SER A 79 9.01 2.83 -8.66
C SER A 79 9.26 1.36 -9.03
N ASN A 80 10.52 1.01 -9.15
CA ASN A 80 10.99 -0.36 -9.04
C ASN A 80 11.30 -0.63 -7.56
N LEU A 81 10.34 -1.19 -6.82
CA LEU A 81 10.42 -1.28 -5.36
C LEU A 81 11.34 -2.39 -4.86
N PRO A 82 12.11 -2.13 -3.79
CA PRO A 82 12.78 -3.20 -3.06
C PRO A 82 11.75 -4.21 -2.54
N TYR A 83 11.91 -5.50 -2.89
CA TYR A 83 10.91 -6.54 -2.64
C TYR A 83 10.49 -6.66 -1.17
N ALA A 84 11.45 -6.49 -0.25
CA ALA A 84 11.20 -6.67 1.18
C ALA A 84 10.19 -5.68 1.77
N VAL A 85 10.04 -4.50 1.19
CA VAL A 85 9.21 -3.40 1.72
C VAL A 85 8.07 -2.98 0.79
N ALA A 86 8.02 -3.55 -0.41
CA ALA A 86 7.10 -3.14 -1.48
C ALA A 86 5.62 -3.11 -1.03
N ALA A 87 5.13 -4.21 -0.46
CA ALA A 87 3.74 -4.29 0.00
C ALA A 87 3.43 -3.24 1.08
N THR A 88 4.34 -3.07 2.04
CA THR A 88 4.19 -2.10 3.13
C THR A 88 4.17 -0.68 2.60
N LEU A 89 5.11 -0.31 1.71
CA LEU A 89 5.20 1.03 1.15
C LEU A 89 3.97 1.41 0.34
N VAL A 90 3.49 0.50 -0.51
CA VAL A 90 2.30 0.78 -1.33
C VAL A 90 1.08 1.06 -0.45
N LEU A 91 0.81 0.21 0.55
CA LEU A 91 -0.31 0.42 1.45
C LEU A 91 -0.15 1.69 2.28
N ASP A 92 1.01 1.88 2.90
CA ASP A 92 1.32 3.02 3.75
C ASP A 92 1.18 4.35 3.00
N TYR A 93 1.71 4.45 1.77
CA TYR A 93 1.65 5.67 0.99
C TYR A 93 0.23 6.00 0.52
N PHE A 94 -0.56 5.01 0.12
CA PHE A 94 -1.97 5.26 -0.19
C PHE A 94 -2.77 5.70 1.05
N GLN A 95 -2.43 5.22 2.24
CA GLN A 95 -3.08 5.62 3.49
C GLN A 95 -2.66 7.02 3.95
N ARG A 96 -1.36 7.33 3.88
CA ARG A 96 -0.81 8.57 4.45
C ARG A 96 -0.70 9.75 3.50
N ILE A 97 -0.72 9.51 2.19
CA ILE A 97 -0.58 10.56 1.17
C ILE A 97 -1.89 10.69 0.39
N PRO A 98 -2.83 11.53 0.85
CA PRO A 98 -4.15 11.66 0.21
C PRO A 98 -4.09 12.17 -1.23
N SER A 99 -3.07 12.98 -1.57
CA SER A 99 -2.83 13.49 -2.92
C SER A 99 -2.50 12.39 -3.94
N LEU A 100 -2.03 11.22 -3.48
CA LEU A 100 -1.60 10.13 -4.35
C LEU A 100 -2.80 9.53 -5.10
N GLN A 101 -2.87 9.75 -6.41
CA GLN A 101 -3.95 9.27 -7.27
C GLN A 101 -3.67 7.90 -7.88
N SER A 102 -2.40 7.58 -8.09
CA SER A 102 -2.03 6.27 -8.64
C SER A 102 -0.63 5.83 -8.20
N ALA A 103 -0.44 4.51 -8.16
CA ALA A 103 0.87 3.89 -8.05
C ALA A 103 1.10 2.95 -9.25
N THR A 104 2.26 3.05 -9.90
CA THR A 104 2.73 2.09 -10.90
C THR A 104 4.05 1.54 -10.40
N VAL A 105 4.02 0.34 -9.86
CA VAL A 105 5.17 -0.22 -9.14
C VAL A 105 5.55 -1.60 -9.67
N MET A 106 6.86 -1.86 -9.72
CA MET A 106 7.37 -3.20 -9.95
C MET A 106 7.64 -3.89 -8.62
N VAL A 107 7.03 -5.06 -8.46
CA VAL A 107 7.07 -5.86 -7.23
C VAL A 107 7.23 -7.35 -7.57
N GLN A 108 7.49 -8.22 -6.58
CA GLN A 108 7.37 -9.66 -6.80
C GLN A 108 5.96 -10.04 -7.24
N SER A 109 5.84 -11.02 -8.17
CA SER A 109 4.52 -11.41 -8.70
C SER A 109 3.55 -11.86 -7.61
N GLU A 110 4.02 -12.54 -6.55
CA GLU A 110 3.16 -12.91 -5.42
C GLU A 110 2.62 -11.71 -4.63
N VAL A 111 3.37 -10.60 -4.60
CA VAL A 111 2.89 -9.35 -3.96
C VAL A 111 1.81 -8.72 -4.83
N ALA A 112 2.00 -8.69 -6.14
CA ALA A 112 0.96 -8.24 -7.07
C ALA A 112 -0.29 -9.14 -7.00
N ASP A 113 -0.14 -10.47 -6.87
CA ASP A 113 -1.27 -11.40 -6.68
C ASP A 113 -2.10 -11.04 -5.45
N ARG A 114 -1.46 -10.64 -4.33
CA ARG A 114 -2.17 -10.18 -3.12
C ARG A 114 -2.85 -8.82 -3.31
N MET A 115 -2.26 -7.92 -4.12
CA MET A 115 -2.84 -6.59 -4.39
C MET A 115 -4.17 -6.67 -5.14
N GLU A 116 -4.30 -7.62 -6.06
CA GLU A 116 -5.49 -7.83 -6.88
C GLU A 116 -6.29 -9.09 -6.51
N ALA A 117 -6.00 -9.70 -5.35
CA ALA A 117 -6.60 -10.95 -4.92
C ALA A 117 -8.12 -10.85 -4.81
N VAL A 118 -8.81 -11.88 -5.29
CA VAL A 118 -10.27 -12.01 -5.25
C VAL A 118 -10.68 -12.83 -4.04
N VAL A 119 -11.84 -12.50 -3.47
CA VAL A 119 -12.47 -13.24 -2.36
C VAL A 119 -12.48 -14.74 -2.60
N GLY A 120 -12.14 -15.50 -1.59
CA GLY A 120 -12.09 -16.96 -1.64
C GLY A 120 -10.79 -17.55 -2.21
N THR A 121 -9.87 -16.72 -2.70
CA THR A 121 -8.58 -17.19 -3.18
C THR A 121 -7.53 -17.29 -2.06
N LYS A 122 -6.46 -18.07 -2.31
CA LYS A 122 -5.37 -18.26 -1.33
C LYS A 122 -4.62 -16.95 -1.01
N ASP A 123 -4.58 -16.01 -1.95
CA ASP A 123 -3.83 -14.76 -1.86
C ASP A 123 -4.63 -13.64 -1.19
N TYR A 124 -5.96 -13.83 -1.06
CA TYR A 124 -6.84 -12.89 -0.37
C TYR A 124 -6.61 -12.92 1.13
N ALA A 125 -6.25 -11.77 1.68
CA ALA A 125 -5.85 -11.58 3.08
C ALA A 125 -6.17 -10.16 3.56
N ALA A 126 -5.89 -9.85 4.84
CA ALA A 126 -6.10 -8.52 5.40
C ALA A 126 -5.42 -7.41 4.55
N TYR A 127 -4.22 -7.67 4.04
CA TYR A 127 -3.53 -6.75 3.13
C TYR A 127 -4.36 -6.42 1.89
N SER A 128 -4.93 -7.45 1.25
CA SER A 128 -5.78 -7.30 0.04
C SER A 128 -7.00 -6.43 0.33
N VAL A 129 -7.69 -6.69 1.44
CA VAL A 129 -8.85 -5.90 1.89
C VAL A 129 -8.44 -4.45 2.13
N LYS A 130 -7.42 -4.22 2.95
CA LYS A 130 -6.96 -2.86 3.30
C LYS A 130 -6.55 -2.04 2.09
N LEU A 131 -5.85 -2.66 1.13
CA LEU A 131 -5.48 -1.98 -0.10
C LEU A 131 -6.72 -1.70 -0.97
N GLN A 132 -7.62 -2.67 -1.13
CA GLN A 132 -8.81 -2.54 -1.97
C GLN A 132 -9.87 -1.58 -1.43
N LEU A 133 -9.82 -1.21 -0.15
CA LEU A 133 -10.62 -0.12 0.41
C LEU A 133 -10.20 1.25 -0.14
N ILE A 134 -8.94 1.43 -0.54
CA ILE A 134 -8.34 2.73 -0.91
C ILE A 134 -7.78 2.79 -2.33
N ALA A 135 -7.53 1.65 -2.96
CA ALA A 135 -7.00 1.57 -4.33
C ALA A 135 -7.54 0.33 -5.05
N LYS A 136 -7.55 0.38 -6.37
CA LYS A 136 -7.94 -0.75 -7.24
C LYS A 136 -6.89 -0.99 -8.31
N ALA A 137 -6.67 -2.26 -8.67
CA ALA A 137 -5.82 -2.62 -9.80
C ALA A 137 -6.43 -2.12 -11.12
N ALA A 138 -5.60 -1.43 -11.91
CA ALA A 138 -5.97 -0.86 -13.20
C ALA A 138 -5.20 -1.46 -14.38
N GLY A 139 -4.23 -2.33 -14.11
CA GLY A 139 -3.47 -3.06 -15.12
C GLY A 139 -2.24 -3.72 -14.52
N ARG A 140 -1.79 -4.80 -15.17
CA ARG A 140 -0.61 -5.57 -14.75
C ARG A 140 0.05 -6.24 -15.94
N PHE A 141 1.39 -6.36 -15.90
CA PHE A 141 2.15 -7.25 -16.76
C PHE A 141 3.33 -7.85 -16.02
N GLN A 142 3.79 -9.01 -16.49
CA GLN A 142 4.92 -9.71 -15.88
C GLN A 142 6.25 -9.27 -16.49
N VAL A 143 7.29 -9.29 -15.65
CA VAL A 143 8.68 -9.05 -16.03
C VAL A 143 9.49 -10.27 -15.65
N SER A 144 10.07 -10.94 -16.66
CA SER A 144 10.84 -12.17 -16.42
C SER A 144 12.19 -11.87 -15.75
N PRO A 145 12.74 -12.83 -14.98
CA PRO A 145 14.05 -12.69 -14.32
C PRO A 145 15.19 -12.29 -15.26
N GLY A 146 15.14 -12.70 -16.53
CA GLY A 146 16.18 -12.37 -17.53
C GLY A 146 16.29 -10.87 -17.87
N ASN A 147 15.36 -10.03 -17.42
CA ASN A 147 15.43 -8.57 -17.59
C ASN A 147 16.22 -7.87 -16.46
N PHE A 148 16.81 -8.62 -15.54
CA PHE A 148 17.55 -8.07 -14.40
C PHE A 148 19.00 -8.57 -14.38
N PHE A 149 19.88 -7.77 -13.80
CA PHE A 149 21.25 -8.15 -13.54
C PHE A 149 21.66 -7.80 -12.09
N PRO A 150 22.01 -8.78 -11.28
CA PRO A 150 21.85 -10.22 -11.48
C PRO A 150 20.37 -10.65 -11.54
N PRO A 151 20.04 -11.74 -12.25
CA PRO A 151 18.65 -12.20 -12.35
C PRO A 151 18.11 -12.66 -10.99
N PRO A 152 16.92 -12.19 -10.56
CA PRO A 152 16.29 -12.66 -9.35
C PRO A 152 15.78 -14.10 -9.51
N ARG A 153 15.54 -14.80 -8.38
CA ARG A 153 14.97 -16.17 -8.39
C ARG A 153 13.46 -16.19 -8.57
N VAL A 154 12.81 -15.04 -8.63
CA VAL A 154 11.35 -14.89 -8.68
C VAL A 154 10.96 -14.01 -9.85
N THR A 155 9.76 -14.23 -10.39
CA THR A 155 9.16 -13.37 -11.40
C THR A 155 8.67 -12.07 -10.76
N SER A 156 8.83 -10.96 -11.46
CA SER A 156 8.31 -9.66 -11.08
C SER A 156 7.05 -9.33 -11.87
N SER A 157 6.27 -8.40 -11.35
CA SER A 157 5.15 -7.80 -12.06
C SER A 157 5.20 -6.29 -11.89
N VAL A 158 4.91 -5.58 -12.97
CA VAL A 158 4.52 -4.17 -12.87
C VAL A 158 3.01 -4.15 -12.72
N ILE A 159 2.54 -3.49 -11.67
CA ILE A 159 1.12 -3.31 -11.38
C ILE A 159 0.80 -1.83 -11.26
N ARG A 160 -0.29 -1.42 -11.88
CA ARG A 160 -0.88 -0.09 -11.68
C ARG A 160 -2.07 -0.20 -10.75
N LEU A 161 -2.09 0.65 -9.75
CA LEU A 161 -3.14 0.83 -8.77
C LEU A 161 -3.64 2.27 -8.89
N ASP A 162 -4.95 2.46 -9.02
CA ASP A 162 -5.57 3.78 -9.00
C ASP A 162 -6.35 3.95 -7.69
N ARG A 163 -6.28 5.15 -7.08
CA ARG A 163 -7.03 5.48 -5.85
C ARG A 163 -8.52 5.29 -6.08
N ARG A 164 -9.20 4.72 -5.09
CA ARG A 164 -10.65 4.56 -5.10
C ARG A 164 -11.32 5.73 -4.39
N ASN A 165 -12.29 6.32 -5.09
CA ASN A 165 -13.22 7.30 -4.50
C ASN A 165 -14.68 6.84 -4.69
N ASP A 166 -14.86 5.68 -5.33
CA ASP A 166 -16.17 5.13 -5.72
C ASP A 166 -16.92 4.49 -4.55
N LEU A 167 -16.25 4.18 -3.45
CA LEU A 167 -16.91 3.63 -2.25
C LEU A 167 -17.54 4.69 -1.36
N GLY A 168 -17.18 5.97 -1.50
CA GLY A 168 -17.72 7.06 -0.70
C GLY A 168 -17.41 6.98 0.80
N LEU A 169 -16.39 6.20 1.20
CA LEU A 169 -16.06 5.97 2.59
C LEU A 169 -15.20 7.11 3.17
N SER A 170 -15.50 7.50 4.39
CA SER A 170 -14.66 8.38 5.19
C SER A 170 -13.36 7.68 5.63
N ALA A 171 -12.38 8.48 6.08
CA ALA A 171 -11.13 7.94 6.63
C ALA A 171 -11.36 7.05 7.87
N GLU A 172 -12.38 7.36 8.67
CA GLU A 172 -12.75 6.59 9.86
C GLU A 172 -13.34 5.23 9.46
N GLU A 173 -14.27 5.18 8.50
CA GLU A 173 -14.83 3.94 7.99
C GLU A 173 -13.75 3.04 7.36
N ILE A 174 -12.81 3.61 6.60
CA ILE A 174 -11.67 2.87 6.05
C ILE A 174 -10.79 2.30 7.17
N ALA A 175 -10.53 3.08 8.24
CA ALA A 175 -9.72 2.62 9.37
C ALA A 175 -10.42 1.49 10.13
N ASN A 176 -11.73 1.60 10.38
CA ASN A 176 -12.53 0.59 11.05
C ASN A 176 -12.62 -0.70 10.24
N ALA A 177 -12.94 -0.61 8.94
CA ALA A 177 -12.96 -1.77 8.03
C ALA A 177 -11.57 -2.45 7.93
N SER A 178 -10.49 -1.66 7.95
CA SER A 178 -9.12 -2.16 7.99
C SER A 178 -8.82 -2.94 9.28
N MET A 179 -9.30 -2.46 10.42
CA MET A 179 -9.19 -3.14 11.70
C MET A 179 -10.03 -4.42 11.71
N ALA A 180 -11.23 -4.40 11.16
CA ALA A 180 -12.08 -5.59 11.00
C ALA A 180 -11.38 -6.65 10.13
N ALA A 181 -10.70 -6.25 9.05
CA ALA A 181 -9.90 -7.14 8.24
C ALA A 181 -8.73 -7.76 9.03
N ASP A 182 -7.95 -6.94 9.76
CA ASP A 182 -6.86 -7.46 10.60
C ASP A 182 -7.38 -8.47 11.63
N ALA A 183 -8.55 -8.22 12.24
CA ALA A 183 -9.17 -9.12 13.21
C ALA A 183 -9.69 -10.41 12.56
N ALA A 184 -10.32 -10.32 11.40
CA ALA A 184 -10.84 -11.48 10.67
C ALA A 184 -9.74 -12.43 10.17
N PHE A 185 -8.58 -11.88 9.79
CA PHE A 185 -7.43 -12.65 9.31
C PHE A 185 -6.36 -12.93 10.38
N PHE A 186 -6.57 -12.51 11.63
CA PHE A 186 -5.62 -12.74 12.74
C PHE A 186 -5.26 -14.21 12.90
N THR A 187 -6.24 -15.10 12.69
CA THR A 187 -6.00 -16.54 12.64
C THR A 187 -6.69 -17.13 11.42
N ARG A 188 -6.02 -17.14 10.26
CA ARG A 188 -6.57 -17.50 8.95
C ARG A 188 -7.38 -18.82 8.92
N ARG A 189 -6.94 -19.86 9.65
CA ARG A 189 -7.60 -21.19 9.68
C ARG A 189 -8.82 -21.27 10.58
N LYS A 190 -9.14 -20.27 11.37
CA LYS A 190 -10.30 -20.21 12.26
C LYS A 190 -11.48 -19.53 11.56
N ASN A 191 -12.69 -19.77 12.06
CA ASN A 191 -13.84 -18.98 11.67
C ASN A 191 -13.70 -17.54 12.17
N ILE A 192 -14.48 -16.62 11.58
CA ILE A 192 -14.37 -15.19 11.83
C ILE A 192 -14.60 -14.85 13.31
N SER A 193 -15.58 -15.44 13.96
CA SER A 193 -15.86 -15.21 15.37
C SER A 193 -14.65 -15.53 16.25
N ASN A 194 -14.02 -16.68 16.05
CA ASN A 194 -12.83 -17.08 16.84
C ASN A 194 -11.59 -16.26 16.48
N SER A 195 -11.42 -15.88 15.22
CA SER A 195 -10.30 -15.05 14.79
C SER A 195 -10.39 -13.65 15.41
N MET A 196 -11.54 -12.97 15.25
CA MET A 196 -11.79 -11.64 15.81
C MET A 196 -11.73 -11.63 17.34
N LYS A 197 -12.32 -12.64 17.98
CA LYS A 197 -12.24 -12.79 19.45
C LYS A 197 -10.78 -12.87 19.93
N GLY A 198 -9.93 -13.63 19.24
CA GLY A 198 -8.50 -13.72 19.56
C GLY A 198 -7.78 -12.39 19.39
N TYR A 199 -8.07 -11.68 18.30
CA TYR A 199 -7.50 -10.37 18.00
C TYR A 199 -7.86 -9.33 19.06
N PHE A 200 -9.14 -9.17 19.39
CA PHE A 200 -9.59 -8.16 20.33
C PHE A 200 -9.25 -8.51 21.79
N SER A 201 -9.34 -9.78 22.18
CA SER A 201 -9.00 -10.18 23.56
C SER A 201 -7.54 -9.88 23.94
N SER A 202 -6.63 -9.75 22.99
CA SER A 202 -5.23 -9.40 23.22
C SER A 202 -4.98 -7.90 23.36
N ARG A 203 -6.01 -7.03 23.25
CA ARG A 203 -5.91 -5.55 23.16
C ARG A 203 -6.49 -4.83 24.37
N GLY A 204 -6.16 -5.27 25.55
CA GLY A 204 -6.58 -4.62 26.83
C GLY A 204 -8.08 -4.71 27.09
N GLU A 205 -8.58 -3.89 28.02
CA GLU A 205 -9.98 -3.95 28.46
C GLU A 205 -10.97 -3.50 27.38
N GLN A 206 -10.63 -2.51 26.57
CA GLN A 206 -11.48 -2.08 25.45
C GLN A 206 -11.64 -3.21 24.41
N GLY A 207 -10.56 -3.88 24.08
CA GLY A 207 -10.60 -5.02 23.17
C GLY A 207 -11.42 -6.19 23.73
N LYS A 208 -11.30 -6.48 25.02
CA LYS A 208 -12.14 -7.49 25.68
C LYS A 208 -13.63 -7.15 25.64
N ALA A 209 -13.97 -5.87 25.79
CA ALA A 209 -15.35 -5.40 25.67
C ALA A 209 -15.91 -5.62 24.27
N ILE A 210 -15.13 -5.33 23.22
CA ILE A 210 -15.49 -5.63 21.83
C ILE A 210 -15.62 -7.14 21.64
N ALA A 211 -14.67 -7.93 22.12
CA ALA A 211 -14.70 -9.39 22.00
C ALA A 211 -15.95 -10.02 22.62
N ALA A 212 -16.47 -9.45 23.69
CA ALA A 212 -17.71 -9.90 24.33
C ALA A 212 -18.97 -9.63 23.49
N LYS A 213 -18.96 -8.54 22.70
CA LYS A 213 -20.08 -8.11 21.84
C LYS A 213 -20.01 -8.69 20.41
N LEU A 214 -18.97 -9.42 20.06
CA LEU A 214 -18.78 -9.94 18.69
C LEU A 214 -19.99 -10.73 18.14
N PRO A 215 -20.71 -11.56 18.93
CA PRO A 215 -21.90 -12.24 18.41
C PRO A 215 -22.98 -11.25 17.95
N GLU A 216 -23.18 -10.16 18.67
CA GLU A 216 -24.14 -9.10 18.33
C GLU A 216 -23.67 -8.32 17.09
N ILE A 217 -22.41 -7.89 17.06
CA ILE A 217 -21.80 -7.18 15.93
C ILE A 217 -21.91 -8.00 14.64
N LEU A 218 -21.55 -9.27 14.66
CA LEU A 218 -21.64 -10.14 13.49
C LEU A 218 -23.10 -10.33 13.03
N ALA A 219 -24.05 -10.43 13.97
CA ALA A 219 -25.46 -10.57 13.66
C ALA A 219 -26.03 -9.27 13.04
N GLU A 220 -25.67 -8.11 13.56
CA GLU A 220 -26.07 -6.78 13.01
C GLU A 220 -25.53 -6.59 11.60
N ALA A 221 -24.27 -6.98 11.35
CA ALA A 221 -23.65 -6.95 10.02
C ALA A 221 -24.19 -8.06 9.08
N GLY A 222 -25.08 -8.95 9.54
CA GLY A 222 -25.63 -10.03 8.73
C GLY A 222 -24.63 -11.14 8.38
N ILE A 223 -23.53 -11.28 9.14
CA ILE A 223 -22.43 -12.20 8.84
C ILE A 223 -22.53 -13.47 9.69
N ASP A 224 -22.55 -14.64 9.01
CA ASP A 224 -22.47 -15.93 9.69
C ASP A 224 -21.10 -16.08 10.40
N ALA A 225 -21.14 -16.18 11.74
CA ALA A 225 -19.98 -16.33 12.60
C ALA A 225 -19.10 -17.57 12.29
N LYS A 226 -19.61 -18.54 11.54
CA LYS A 226 -18.88 -19.75 11.13
C LYS A 226 -18.05 -19.56 9.87
N ARG A 227 -18.30 -18.51 9.09
CA ARG A 227 -17.51 -18.18 7.90
C ARG A 227 -16.06 -17.87 8.29
N ARG A 228 -15.17 -17.88 7.29
CA ARG A 228 -13.77 -17.45 7.44
C ARG A 228 -13.58 -16.08 6.83
N GLY A 229 -12.62 -15.30 7.33
CA GLY A 229 -12.31 -13.98 6.81
C GLY A 229 -12.05 -13.95 5.29
N GLU A 230 -11.43 -15.00 4.74
CA GLU A 230 -11.15 -15.11 3.31
C GLU A 230 -12.41 -15.25 2.42
N THR A 231 -13.59 -15.48 3.00
CA THR A 231 -14.86 -15.59 2.27
C THR A 231 -15.72 -14.33 2.33
N LEU A 232 -15.26 -13.30 3.05
CA LEU A 232 -16.01 -12.04 3.17
C LEU A 232 -15.69 -11.11 2.01
N GLU A 233 -16.74 -10.48 1.48
CA GLU A 233 -16.63 -9.41 0.49
C GLU A 233 -16.14 -8.10 1.12
N LEU A 234 -15.65 -7.18 0.29
CA LEU A 234 -15.16 -5.88 0.75
C LEU A 234 -16.23 -5.08 1.51
N SER A 235 -17.48 -5.11 1.04
CA SER A 235 -18.63 -4.46 1.67
C SER A 235 -18.92 -5.01 3.07
N GLU A 236 -18.72 -6.32 3.28
CA GLU A 236 -18.94 -6.96 4.59
C GLU A 236 -17.88 -6.49 5.62
N PHE A 237 -16.67 -6.15 5.19
CA PHE A 237 -15.67 -5.54 6.08
C PHE A 237 -16.04 -4.09 6.44
N VAL A 238 -16.68 -3.38 5.54
CA VAL A 238 -17.20 -2.01 5.81
C VAL A 238 -18.33 -2.06 6.83
N GLU A 239 -19.27 -3.01 6.69
CA GLU A 239 -20.37 -3.20 7.65
C GLU A 239 -19.88 -3.64 9.05
N LEU A 240 -18.71 -4.29 9.13
CA LEU A 240 -18.09 -4.70 10.40
C LEU A 240 -17.33 -3.58 11.12
N GLY A 241 -16.99 -2.52 10.40
CA GLY A 241 -16.22 -1.37 10.93
C GLY A 241 -17.10 -0.30 11.49
#